data_b595f583526fe8cb048172a7b024ad92
#
_entry.id   b595f583526fe8cb048172a7b024ad92
#
_cell.length_a   1.000
_cell.length_b   1.000
_cell.length_c   1.000
_cell.angle_alpha   90.00
_cell.angle_beta   90.00
_cell.angle_gamma   90.00
#
_symmetry.space_group_name_H-M   'P 1'
#
loop_
_entity.id
_entity.type
_entity.pdbx_description
1 polymer ?
#
loop_
_entity_poly.entity_id
_entity_poly.type
_entity_poly.pdbx_seq_one_letter_code
_entity_poly.pdbx_strand_id
1 'polypeptide(L)'
;MKKWTIEDSQELYNISGWGTSYFGINESGDVYVTPCKDNTQVDLRDVMDELALRDVTPPVLLRFPDILDNRIEKTSSCFEKARKEYDFKAENFIIYPIKVNQMQPVVEEIISHGRKFNLGLEAGSKPELHAVIAVQCQSDSLIICNGYKDQSYIELALLAQKMGKRIFIVVEKLNEIDLIARAAKKLNVKPNLGIRIKLASSGSGKWADSGGDASKFGLTSSELLQALETLDNKGLHDCLHLIHFHIGSQITKIRRIQTALNEAAQYYVNLRKMGYNVDFVDCGGGLGVDYDGTRSASSESSVNYSIQEYVNDCVYTFVDAANKNDIPHPNIITESGRSLSAHHSVLVIDVLETASLPEMSEDFEAKDTDHQLVKDLYDIWDNLDSRNMLEDWHDAEQIREEALELFSHGLVDLKTRAEIEAMYWSVCHEINNLAKNMKHVPDELRNMDKLLADKYFCNFSLFQSLPDSWAIDQ
;
A
#
# COMPACT_ATOMS: atom_id res chain seq x y z
N MET A 1 35.62 1.44 -16.62
CA MET A 1 34.26 1.33 -16.03
C MET A 1 33.78 -0.12 -16.09
N LYS A 2 33.21 -0.65 -15.00
CA LYS A 2 32.50 -1.94 -15.02
C LYS A 2 31.32 -1.81 -15.99
N LYS A 3 31.17 -2.73 -16.93
CA LYS A 3 30.01 -2.73 -17.82
C LYS A 3 28.75 -3.04 -17.01
N TRP A 4 27.70 -2.22 -17.12
CA TRP A 4 26.42 -2.46 -16.49
C TRP A 4 25.77 -3.74 -17.01
N THR A 5 25.22 -4.55 -16.12
CA THR A 5 24.59 -5.84 -16.44
C THR A 5 23.11 -5.84 -16.06
N ILE A 6 22.38 -6.86 -16.52
CA ILE A 6 20.97 -7.06 -16.15
C ILE A 6 20.86 -7.34 -14.63
N GLU A 7 21.84 -8.05 -14.07
CA GLU A 7 21.90 -8.33 -12.64
C GLU A 7 22.04 -7.03 -11.82
N ASP A 8 22.88 -6.09 -12.29
CA ASP A 8 23.01 -4.77 -11.64
C ASP A 8 21.66 -4.02 -11.66
N SER A 9 20.89 -4.12 -12.75
CA SER A 9 19.53 -3.53 -12.83
C SER A 9 18.54 -4.24 -11.91
N GLN A 10 18.56 -5.57 -11.87
CA GLN A 10 17.68 -6.35 -10.98
C GLN A 10 17.95 -6.03 -9.51
N GLU A 11 19.21 -5.85 -9.13
CA GLU A 11 19.62 -5.48 -7.77
C GLU A 11 19.21 -4.05 -7.45
N LEU A 12 19.54 -3.07 -8.33
CA LEU A 12 19.23 -1.66 -8.11
C LEU A 12 17.73 -1.40 -7.93
N TYR A 13 16.91 -1.97 -8.81
CA TYR A 13 15.46 -1.78 -8.79
C TYR A 13 14.74 -2.78 -7.89
N ASN A 14 15.43 -3.75 -7.31
CA ASN A 14 14.90 -4.80 -6.43
C ASN A 14 13.62 -5.47 -6.97
N ILE A 15 13.58 -5.74 -8.29
CA ILE A 15 12.38 -6.26 -8.96
C ILE A 15 11.94 -7.61 -8.38
N SER A 16 12.90 -8.47 -8.03
CA SER A 16 12.61 -9.77 -7.40
C SER A 16 11.93 -9.64 -6.02
N GLY A 17 12.19 -8.55 -5.30
CA GLY A 17 11.58 -8.25 -4.01
C GLY A 17 10.14 -7.78 -4.14
N TRP A 18 9.93 -6.57 -4.71
CA TRP A 18 8.60 -5.96 -4.78
C TRP A 18 7.70 -6.61 -5.85
N GLY A 19 8.29 -7.13 -6.92
CA GLY A 19 7.54 -7.73 -8.04
C GLY A 19 6.83 -9.03 -7.69
N THR A 20 7.12 -9.64 -6.56
CA THR A 20 6.49 -10.87 -6.03
C THR A 20 6.37 -12.01 -7.04
N SER A 21 7.35 -12.13 -7.94
CA SER A 21 7.41 -13.07 -9.07
C SER A 21 6.38 -12.80 -10.19
N TYR A 22 5.75 -11.62 -10.22
CA TYR A 22 4.97 -11.20 -11.39
C TYR A 22 5.82 -10.45 -12.41
N PHE A 23 6.89 -9.77 -11.96
CA PHE A 23 7.74 -8.91 -12.78
C PHE A 23 9.18 -9.42 -12.79
N GLY A 24 9.84 -9.24 -13.92
CA GLY A 24 11.25 -9.55 -14.10
C GLY A 24 11.85 -8.73 -15.24
N ILE A 25 13.17 -8.90 -15.48
CA ILE A 25 13.89 -8.32 -16.61
C ILE A 25 14.38 -9.48 -17.47
N ASN A 26 14.13 -9.42 -18.78
CA ASN A 26 14.56 -10.42 -19.76
C ASN A 26 16.04 -10.23 -20.18
N GLU A 27 16.53 -11.09 -21.05
CA GLU A 27 17.91 -11.04 -21.54
C GLU A 27 18.21 -9.78 -22.39
N SER A 28 17.19 -9.13 -22.92
CA SER A 28 17.30 -7.88 -23.67
C SER A 28 17.34 -6.64 -22.77
N GLY A 29 17.06 -6.80 -21.48
CA GLY A 29 16.98 -5.70 -20.51
C GLY A 29 15.57 -5.10 -20.36
N ASP A 30 14.57 -5.67 -21.02
CA ASP A 30 13.19 -5.21 -20.97
C ASP A 30 12.41 -5.86 -19.82
N VAL A 31 11.45 -5.12 -19.26
CA VAL A 31 10.60 -5.64 -18.19
C VAL A 31 9.51 -6.53 -18.77
N TYR A 32 9.37 -7.73 -18.23
CA TYR A 32 8.28 -8.63 -18.55
C TYR A 32 7.35 -8.85 -17.34
N VAL A 33 6.12 -9.27 -17.63
CA VAL A 33 5.11 -9.65 -16.64
C VAL A 33 4.73 -11.12 -16.83
N THR A 34 4.62 -11.87 -15.72
CA THR A 34 4.12 -13.24 -15.67
C THR A 34 2.82 -13.28 -14.86
N PRO A 35 1.67 -12.91 -15.46
CA PRO A 35 0.44 -12.64 -14.71
C PRO A 35 -0.09 -13.86 -13.95
N CYS A 36 -0.04 -15.03 -14.59
CA CYS A 36 -0.53 -16.31 -14.04
C CYS A 36 0.53 -17.06 -13.22
N LYS A 37 1.77 -16.59 -13.17
CA LYS A 37 2.92 -17.29 -12.57
C LYS A 37 3.19 -18.66 -13.19
N ASP A 38 2.83 -18.82 -14.42
CA ASP A 38 3.17 -19.95 -15.30
C ASP A 38 4.31 -19.57 -16.25
N ASN A 39 4.42 -20.26 -17.39
CA ASN A 39 5.44 -19.95 -18.39
C ASN A 39 5.04 -18.82 -19.36
N THR A 40 3.85 -18.23 -19.19
CA THR A 40 3.37 -17.14 -20.04
C THR A 40 4.02 -15.83 -19.59
N GLN A 41 4.86 -15.27 -20.46
CA GLN A 41 5.51 -13.98 -20.25
C GLN A 41 4.97 -12.97 -21.24
N VAL A 42 4.69 -11.77 -20.76
CA VAL A 42 4.29 -10.61 -21.56
C VAL A 42 5.41 -9.59 -21.48
N ASP A 43 6.12 -9.36 -22.55
CA ASP A 43 7.15 -8.33 -22.66
C ASP A 43 6.48 -6.96 -22.77
N LEU A 44 6.82 -6.03 -21.86
CA LEU A 44 6.19 -4.71 -21.86
C LEU A 44 6.67 -3.85 -23.03
N ARG A 45 7.87 -4.09 -23.54
CA ARG A 45 8.38 -3.39 -24.72
C ARG A 45 7.57 -3.76 -25.95
N ASP A 46 7.34 -5.05 -26.18
CA ASP A 46 6.53 -5.53 -27.30
C ASP A 46 5.09 -4.96 -27.24
N VAL A 47 4.49 -4.90 -26.04
CA VAL A 47 3.17 -4.30 -25.85
C VAL A 47 3.18 -2.83 -26.24
N MET A 48 4.19 -2.07 -25.83
CA MET A 48 4.29 -0.64 -26.17
C MET A 48 4.55 -0.42 -27.65
N ASP A 49 5.36 -1.24 -28.29
CA ASP A 49 5.62 -1.17 -29.73
C ASP A 49 4.34 -1.46 -30.54
N GLU A 50 3.52 -2.44 -30.12
CA GLU A 50 2.21 -2.69 -30.74
C GLU A 50 1.20 -1.54 -30.51
N LEU A 51 1.21 -0.91 -29.34
CA LEU A 51 0.35 0.25 -29.07
C LEU A 51 0.76 1.46 -29.92
N ALA A 52 2.06 1.67 -30.12
CA ALA A 52 2.57 2.73 -30.98
C ALA A 52 2.12 2.59 -32.45
N LEU A 53 1.98 1.34 -32.97
CA LEU A 53 1.40 1.08 -34.28
C LEU A 53 -0.08 1.47 -34.39
N ARG A 54 -0.75 1.69 -33.28
CA ARG A 54 -2.15 2.13 -33.17
C ARG A 54 -2.28 3.58 -32.73
N ASP A 55 -1.22 4.36 -32.83
CA ASP A 55 -1.13 5.76 -32.40
C ASP A 55 -1.41 5.97 -30.89
N VAL A 56 -1.18 4.94 -30.06
CA VAL A 56 -1.27 5.03 -28.59
C VAL A 56 0.14 5.13 -28.02
N THR A 57 0.42 6.27 -27.39
CA THR A 57 1.73 6.59 -26.80
C THR A 57 1.64 6.80 -25.29
N PRO A 58 2.74 6.66 -24.53
CA PRO A 58 2.76 6.96 -23.09
C PRO A 58 2.28 8.40 -22.79
N PRO A 59 1.69 8.63 -21.58
CA PRO A 59 1.54 7.66 -20.49
C PRO A 59 0.44 6.62 -20.73
N VAL A 60 0.73 5.35 -20.48
CA VAL A 60 -0.22 4.24 -20.65
C VAL A 60 -0.32 3.43 -19.36
N LEU A 61 -1.53 3.19 -18.88
CA LEU A 61 -1.77 2.33 -17.74
C LEU A 61 -2.18 0.93 -18.23
N LEU A 62 -1.28 -0.02 -18.11
CA LEU A 62 -1.50 -1.44 -18.43
C LEU A 62 -2.09 -2.15 -17.22
N ARG A 63 -3.08 -3.02 -17.43
CA ARG A 63 -3.69 -3.83 -16.38
C ARG A 63 -3.62 -5.31 -16.72
N PHE A 64 -3.37 -6.12 -15.72
CA PHE A 64 -3.25 -7.57 -15.79
C PHE A 64 -4.28 -8.22 -14.84
N PRO A 65 -5.52 -8.48 -15.32
CA PRO A 65 -6.57 -9.07 -14.48
C PRO A 65 -6.16 -10.40 -13.85
N ASP A 66 -5.42 -11.25 -14.58
CA ASP A 66 -4.93 -12.54 -14.06
C ASP A 66 -4.11 -12.42 -12.76
N ILE A 67 -3.48 -11.26 -12.52
CA ILE A 67 -2.80 -11.00 -11.25
C ILE A 67 -3.82 -10.90 -10.11
N LEU A 68 -5.00 -10.28 -10.34
CA LEU A 68 -6.07 -10.24 -9.34
C LEU A 68 -6.53 -11.66 -9.00
N ASP A 69 -6.75 -12.47 -10.03
CA ASP A 69 -7.16 -13.86 -9.91
C ASP A 69 -6.17 -14.66 -9.08
N ASN A 70 -4.88 -14.58 -9.43
CA ASN A 70 -3.82 -15.26 -8.71
C ASN A 70 -3.72 -14.81 -7.23
N ARG A 71 -3.94 -13.51 -6.96
CA ARG A 71 -3.94 -12.98 -5.59
C ARG A 71 -5.10 -13.51 -4.76
N ILE A 72 -6.29 -13.63 -5.34
CA ILE A 72 -7.47 -14.23 -4.70
C ILE A 72 -7.21 -15.70 -4.39
N GLU A 73 -6.75 -16.47 -5.38
CA GLU A 73 -6.41 -17.88 -5.22
C GLU A 73 -5.35 -18.12 -4.15
N LYS A 74 -4.28 -17.31 -4.15
CA LYS A 74 -3.23 -17.41 -3.15
C LYS A 74 -3.75 -17.15 -1.74
N THR A 75 -4.57 -16.12 -1.57
CA THR A 75 -5.15 -15.80 -0.26
C THR A 75 -6.07 -16.92 0.22
N SER A 76 -6.95 -17.42 -0.64
CA SER A 76 -7.81 -18.57 -0.33
C SER A 76 -7.01 -19.83 0.01
N SER A 77 -5.96 -20.13 -0.76
CA SER A 77 -5.05 -21.26 -0.48
C SER A 77 -4.36 -21.15 0.89
N CYS A 78 -4.01 -19.93 1.33
CA CYS A 78 -3.46 -19.71 2.67
C CYS A 78 -4.48 -20.08 3.77
N PHE A 79 -5.75 -19.69 3.59
CA PHE A 79 -6.82 -20.06 4.51
C PHE A 79 -7.07 -21.58 4.52
N GLU A 80 -7.05 -22.24 3.36
CA GLU A 80 -7.21 -23.70 3.30
C GLU A 80 -6.07 -24.45 4.01
N LYS A 81 -4.85 -23.95 3.94
CA LYS A 81 -3.72 -24.51 4.70
C LYS A 81 -3.90 -24.32 6.20
N ALA A 82 -4.23 -23.09 6.63
CA ALA A 82 -4.46 -22.78 8.03
C ALA A 82 -5.66 -23.57 8.60
N ARG A 83 -6.74 -23.74 7.80
CA ARG A 83 -7.90 -24.59 8.17
C ARG A 83 -7.48 -26.01 8.52
N LYS A 84 -6.60 -26.61 7.70
CA LYS A 84 -6.11 -27.98 7.93
C LYS A 84 -5.15 -28.04 9.11
N GLU A 85 -4.28 -27.07 9.26
CA GLU A 85 -3.26 -27.01 10.29
C GLU A 85 -3.86 -26.86 11.69
N TYR A 86 -4.86 -25.98 11.84
CA TYR A 86 -5.46 -25.64 13.14
C TYR A 86 -6.82 -26.31 13.39
N ASP A 87 -7.24 -27.23 12.53
CA ASP A 87 -8.55 -27.90 12.62
C ASP A 87 -9.72 -26.91 12.71
N PHE A 88 -9.64 -25.84 11.92
CA PHE A 88 -10.64 -24.78 11.89
C PHE A 88 -11.96 -25.27 11.29
N LYS A 89 -13.05 -25.16 12.05
CA LYS A 89 -14.36 -25.78 11.73
C LYS A 89 -15.34 -24.82 11.03
N ALA A 90 -15.05 -23.53 11.00
CA ALA A 90 -15.92 -22.53 10.38
C ALA A 90 -15.40 -22.13 9.00
N GLU A 91 -15.99 -21.12 8.38
CA GLU A 91 -15.65 -20.65 7.04
C GLU A 91 -14.83 -19.37 7.08
N ASN A 92 -14.14 -19.07 5.98
CA ASN A 92 -13.49 -17.79 5.74
C ASN A 92 -14.10 -17.09 4.55
N PHE A 93 -14.15 -15.77 4.62
CA PHE A 93 -14.66 -14.88 3.58
C PHE A 93 -13.62 -13.79 3.26
N ILE A 94 -13.35 -13.61 1.98
CA ILE A 94 -12.52 -12.52 1.50
C ILE A 94 -13.45 -11.40 1.05
N ILE A 95 -13.35 -10.24 1.67
CA ILE A 95 -14.19 -9.08 1.32
C ILE A 95 -13.30 -8.02 0.67
N TYR A 96 -13.68 -7.58 -0.51
CA TYR A 96 -12.96 -6.53 -1.23
C TYR A 96 -13.62 -5.17 -1.00
N PRO A 97 -12.95 -4.23 -0.31
CA PRO A 97 -13.43 -2.86 -0.18
C PRO A 97 -13.29 -2.12 -1.51
N ILE A 98 -14.41 -1.74 -2.12
CA ILE A 98 -14.36 -1.14 -3.46
C ILE A 98 -13.63 0.20 -3.51
N LYS A 99 -13.56 0.93 -2.40
CA LYS A 99 -12.78 2.18 -2.27
C LYS A 99 -11.30 2.04 -2.59
N VAL A 100 -10.74 0.84 -2.52
CA VAL A 100 -9.30 0.58 -2.79
C VAL A 100 -8.99 0.77 -4.27
N ASN A 101 -9.81 0.21 -5.15
CA ASN A 101 -9.87 0.52 -6.56
C ASN A 101 -11.30 0.27 -7.05
N GLN A 102 -12.05 1.35 -7.27
CA GLN A 102 -13.47 1.32 -7.62
C GLN A 102 -13.76 1.29 -9.11
N MET A 103 -12.73 1.11 -9.93
CA MET A 103 -12.92 0.99 -11.38
C MET A 103 -13.76 -0.24 -11.69
N GLN A 104 -14.84 -0.05 -12.47
CA GLN A 104 -15.78 -1.11 -12.78
C GLN A 104 -15.11 -2.39 -13.31
N PRO A 105 -14.18 -2.36 -14.28
CA PRO A 105 -13.54 -3.59 -14.77
C PRO A 105 -12.75 -4.35 -13.67
N VAL A 106 -12.15 -3.64 -12.73
CA VAL A 106 -11.41 -4.26 -11.60
C VAL A 106 -12.37 -4.94 -10.63
N VAL A 107 -13.48 -4.27 -10.29
CA VAL A 107 -14.47 -4.83 -9.37
C VAL A 107 -15.21 -6.03 -9.99
N GLU A 108 -15.54 -5.95 -11.27
CA GLU A 108 -16.19 -7.03 -12.02
C GLU A 108 -15.30 -8.27 -12.13
N GLU A 109 -13.98 -8.09 -12.38
CA GLU A 109 -13.02 -9.19 -12.40
C GLU A 109 -12.91 -9.86 -11.04
N ILE A 110 -12.70 -9.08 -9.99
CA ILE A 110 -12.60 -9.58 -8.61
C ILE A 110 -13.84 -10.40 -8.23
N ILE A 111 -15.04 -9.92 -8.56
CA ILE A 111 -16.28 -10.66 -8.26
C ILE A 111 -16.43 -11.89 -9.13
N SER A 112 -16.15 -11.78 -10.43
CA SER A 112 -16.28 -12.89 -11.36
C SER A 112 -15.42 -14.08 -10.95
N HIS A 113 -14.14 -13.84 -10.72
CA HIS A 113 -13.19 -14.88 -10.30
C HIS A 113 -13.38 -15.31 -8.85
N GLY A 114 -13.70 -14.35 -7.97
CA GLY A 114 -13.82 -14.57 -6.53
C GLY A 114 -15.01 -15.45 -6.09
N ARG A 115 -16.01 -15.68 -6.94
CA ARG A 115 -17.24 -16.44 -6.63
C ARG A 115 -16.95 -17.78 -5.96
N LYS A 116 -16.00 -18.53 -6.49
CA LYS A 116 -15.61 -19.86 -6.00
C LYS A 116 -14.83 -19.84 -4.67
N PHE A 117 -14.49 -18.64 -4.17
CA PHE A 117 -13.66 -18.43 -2.98
C PHE A 117 -14.38 -17.68 -1.84
N ASN A 118 -15.71 -17.69 -1.79
CA ASN A 118 -16.49 -16.93 -0.81
C ASN A 118 -16.13 -15.45 -0.78
N LEU A 119 -15.83 -14.85 -1.94
CA LEU A 119 -15.49 -13.44 -2.03
C LEU A 119 -16.75 -12.58 -2.08
N GLY A 120 -16.74 -11.50 -1.31
CA GLY A 120 -17.78 -10.49 -1.26
C GLY A 120 -17.20 -9.07 -1.39
N LEU A 121 -18.07 -8.06 -1.22
CA LEU A 121 -17.69 -6.65 -1.32
C LEU A 121 -18.00 -5.88 -0.04
N GLU A 122 -17.20 -4.84 0.24
CA GLU A 122 -17.47 -3.85 1.28
C GLU A 122 -17.83 -2.52 0.64
N ALA A 123 -18.82 -1.85 1.23
CA ALA A 123 -19.21 -0.49 0.90
C ALA A 123 -19.10 0.38 2.15
N GLY A 124 -18.29 1.42 2.10
CA GLY A 124 -18.10 2.40 3.18
C GLY A 124 -18.97 3.64 3.04
N SER A 125 -19.76 3.74 1.97
CA SER A 125 -20.63 4.87 1.68
C SER A 125 -21.86 4.47 0.88
N LYS A 126 -22.87 5.33 0.84
CA LYS A 126 -24.10 5.08 0.09
C LYS A 126 -23.89 4.96 -1.43
N PRO A 127 -23.09 5.80 -2.11
CA PRO A 127 -22.75 5.60 -3.51
C PRO A 127 -22.06 4.26 -3.78
N GLU A 128 -21.13 3.86 -2.90
CA GLU A 128 -20.47 2.55 -3.03
C GLU A 128 -21.46 1.40 -2.88
N LEU A 129 -22.44 1.50 -1.97
CA LEU A 129 -23.47 0.47 -1.83
C LEU A 129 -24.33 0.33 -3.09
N HIS A 130 -24.66 1.43 -3.77
CA HIS A 130 -25.36 1.36 -5.06
C HIS A 130 -24.53 0.60 -6.10
N ALA A 131 -23.24 0.89 -6.21
CA ALA A 131 -22.33 0.20 -7.13
C ALA A 131 -22.20 -1.30 -6.78
N VAL A 132 -22.03 -1.62 -5.49
CA VAL A 132 -21.93 -3.01 -5.00
C VAL A 132 -23.19 -3.81 -5.32
N ILE A 133 -24.38 -3.25 -5.08
CA ILE A 133 -25.65 -3.92 -5.39
C ILE A 133 -25.79 -4.17 -6.90
N ALA A 134 -25.34 -3.23 -7.73
CA ALA A 134 -25.42 -3.35 -9.18
C ALA A 134 -24.47 -4.41 -9.75
N VAL A 135 -23.24 -4.47 -9.25
CA VAL A 135 -22.21 -5.41 -9.76
C VAL A 135 -22.40 -6.82 -9.19
N GLN A 136 -22.83 -6.94 -7.93
CA GLN A 136 -22.95 -8.23 -7.24
C GLN A 136 -24.27 -8.94 -7.61
N CYS A 137 -24.28 -9.64 -8.73
CA CYS A 137 -25.48 -10.31 -9.21
C CYS A 137 -25.93 -11.51 -8.38
N GLN A 138 -25.01 -12.19 -7.64
CA GLN A 138 -25.34 -13.38 -6.83
C GLN A 138 -25.80 -13.00 -5.43
N SER A 139 -26.83 -13.73 -4.94
CA SER A 139 -27.43 -13.47 -3.63
C SER A 139 -26.63 -14.02 -2.44
N ASP A 140 -25.74 -14.97 -2.66
CA ASP A 140 -24.98 -15.70 -1.64
C ASP A 140 -23.68 -15.01 -1.21
N SER A 141 -23.14 -14.10 -2.03
CA SER A 141 -21.95 -13.33 -1.67
C SER A 141 -22.26 -12.30 -0.58
N LEU A 142 -21.32 -12.14 0.37
CA LEU A 142 -21.47 -11.17 1.45
C LEU A 142 -21.30 -9.73 0.97
N ILE A 143 -22.11 -8.84 1.54
CA ILE A 143 -21.93 -7.38 1.45
C ILE A 143 -21.75 -6.86 2.86
N ILE A 144 -20.63 -6.17 3.12
CA ILE A 144 -20.36 -5.53 4.40
C ILE A 144 -20.57 -4.02 4.25
N CYS A 145 -21.48 -3.45 5.05
CA CYS A 145 -21.77 -2.03 5.06
C CYS A 145 -21.08 -1.36 6.23
N ASN A 146 -19.89 -0.82 5.98
CA ASN A 146 -19.09 -0.05 6.93
C ASN A 146 -19.37 1.47 6.80
N GLY A 147 -18.59 2.27 7.53
CA GLY A 147 -18.66 3.72 7.52
C GLY A 147 -19.89 4.27 8.27
N TYR A 148 -19.93 5.60 8.43
CA TYR A 148 -21.07 6.26 9.05
C TYR A 148 -22.30 6.25 8.13
N LYS A 149 -23.47 5.89 8.69
CA LYS A 149 -24.67 5.66 7.91
C LYS A 149 -25.79 6.63 8.26
N ASP A 150 -26.36 7.26 7.25
CA ASP A 150 -27.60 7.99 7.36
C ASP A 150 -28.82 7.04 7.19
N GLN A 151 -30.02 7.60 7.40
CA GLN A 151 -31.27 6.86 7.26
C GLN A 151 -31.42 6.21 5.87
N SER A 152 -31.04 6.92 4.80
CA SER A 152 -31.22 6.44 3.44
C SER A 152 -30.20 5.34 3.08
N TYR A 153 -29.00 5.37 3.62
CA TYR A 153 -28.04 4.29 3.48
C TYR A 153 -28.56 3.00 4.12
N ILE A 154 -29.07 3.11 5.37
CA ILE A 154 -29.63 1.97 6.10
C ILE A 154 -30.87 1.40 5.38
N GLU A 155 -31.77 2.26 4.90
CA GLU A 155 -32.93 1.81 4.15
C GLU A 155 -32.54 1.09 2.85
N LEU A 156 -31.53 1.59 2.13
CA LEU A 156 -31.00 0.92 0.92
C LEU A 156 -30.43 -0.46 1.23
N ALA A 157 -29.63 -0.59 2.31
CA ALA A 157 -29.07 -1.87 2.74
C ALA A 157 -30.18 -2.88 3.10
N LEU A 158 -31.20 -2.45 3.85
CA LEU A 158 -32.34 -3.31 4.20
C LEU A 158 -33.21 -3.68 2.99
N LEU A 159 -33.39 -2.79 2.02
CA LEU A 159 -34.08 -3.09 0.77
C LEU A 159 -33.30 -4.14 -0.04
N ALA A 160 -32.00 -3.99 -0.14
CA ALA A 160 -31.16 -4.98 -0.82
C ALA A 160 -31.18 -6.34 -0.08
N GLN A 161 -31.21 -6.36 1.25
CA GLN A 161 -31.43 -7.58 2.03
C GLN A 161 -32.80 -8.22 1.71
N LYS A 162 -33.85 -7.41 1.59
CA LYS A 162 -35.20 -7.87 1.20
C LYS A 162 -35.23 -8.43 -0.22
N MET A 163 -34.35 -7.98 -1.09
CA MET A 163 -34.15 -8.52 -2.45
C MET A 163 -33.33 -9.81 -2.47
N GLY A 164 -32.95 -10.35 -1.30
CA GLY A 164 -32.20 -11.59 -1.17
C GLY A 164 -30.68 -11.43 -1.09
N LYS A 165 -30.15 -10.20 -0.96
CA LYS A 165 -28.72 -10.00 -0.76
C LYS A 165 -28.35 -10.34 0.68
N ARG A 166 -27.18 -10.98 0.89
CA ARG A 166 -26.63 -11.28 2.20
C ARG A 166 -25.79 -10.11 2.70
N ILE A 167 -26.41 -9.22 3.48
CA ILE A 167 -25.83 -7.95 3.92
C ILE A 167 -25.66 -7.92 5.43
N PHE A 168 -24.53 -7.41 5.90
CA PHE A 168 -24.31 -6.97 7.28
C PHE A 168 -24.21 -5.45 7.36
N ILE A 169 -25.01 -4.85 8.24
CA ILE A 169 -24.92 -3.42 8.58
C ILE A 169 -24.06 -3.32 9.83
N VAL A 170 -22.84 -2.81 9.68
CA VAL A 170 -21.88 -2.69 10.78
C VAL A 170 -22.10 -1.36 11.50
N VAL A 171 -22.58 -1.42 12.74
CA VAL A 171 -22.80 -0.26 13.59
C VAL A 171 -21.47 0.38 13.98
N GLU A 172 -21.29 1.64 13.63
CA GLU A 172 -20.07 2.41 13.92
C GLU A 172 -20.30 3.49 15.00
N LYS A 173 -21.56 3.83 15.26
CA LYS A 173 -21.99 4.80 16.30
C LYS A 173 -23.31 4.39 16.93
N LEU A 174 -23.49 4.70 18.21
CA LEU A 174 -24.69 4.31 18.99
C LEU A 174 -26.01 4.76 18.35
N ASN A 175 -26.06 5.97 17.78
CA ASN A 175 -27.28 6.52 17.17
C ASN A 175 -27.73 5.75 15.93
N GLU A 176 -26.85 4.98 15.27
CA GLU A 176 -27.22 4.17 14.12
C GLU A 176 -28.21 3.06 14.48
N ILE A 177 -28.18 2.54 15.73
CA ILE A 177 -29.12 1.51 16.20
C ILE A 177 -30.57 2.02 16.14
N ASP A 178 -30.81 3.28 16.50
CA ASP A 178 -32.12 3.89 16.41
C ASP A 178 -32.60 4.05 14.96
N LEU A 179 -31.68 4.43 14.06
CA LEU A 179 -31.97 4.55 12.64
C LEU A 179 -32.31 3.16 12.05
N ILE A 180 -31.54 2.14 12.39
CA ILE A 180 -31.74 0.75 11.94
C ILE A 180 -33.07 0.22 12.43
N ALA A 181 -33.39 0.39 13.72
CA ALA A 181 -34.66 -0.09 14.30
C ALA A 181 -35.88 0.54 13.62
N ARG A 182 -35.84 1.87 13.34
CA ARG A 182 -36.92 2.56 12.59
C ARG A 182 -37.05 2.02 11.16
N ALA A 183 -35.94 1.88 10.44
CA ALA A 183 -35.94 1.39 9.08
C ALA A 183 -36.40 -0.07 8.99
N ALA A 184 -35.90 -0.93 9.88
CA ALA A 184 -36.28 -2.33 9.98
C ALA A 184 -37.78 -2.51 10.19
N LYS A 185 -38.36 -1.72 11.11
CA LYS A 185 -39.83 -1.69 11.36
C LYS A 185 -40.62 -1.17 10.14
N LYS A 186 -40.14 -0.07 9.52
CA LYS A 186 -40.79 0.51 8.31
C LYS A 186 -40.82 -0.46 7.15
N LEU A 187 -39.73 -1.19 6.92
CA LEU A 187 -39.58 -2.10 5.78
C LEU A 187 -40.02 -3.54 6.08
N ASN A 188 -40.36 -3.84 7.35
CA ASN A 188 -40.66 -5.17 7.83
C ASN A 188 -39.54 -6.17 7.46
N VAL A 189 -38.28 -5.85 7.84
CA VAL A 189 -37.09 -6.67 7.60
C VAL A 189 -36.35 -6.86 8.90
N LYS A 190 -35.93 -8.10 9.23
CA LYS A 190 -35.03 -8.40 10.33
C LYS A 190 -33.59 -8.14 9.86
N PRO A 191 -32.86 -7.13 10.39
CA PRO A 191 -31.52 -6.79 9.90
C PRO A 191 -30.48 -7.83 10.34
N ASN A 192 -29.42 -8.04 9.53
CA ASN A 192 -28.20 -8.67 10.00
C ASN A 192 -27.23 -7.57 10.43
N LEU A 193 -26.84 -7.58 11.70
CA LEU A 193 -26.05 -6.53 12.30
C LEU A 193 -24.62 -6.99 12.62
N GLY A 194 -23.70 -6.08 12.40
CA GLY A 194 -22.37 -6.11 12.99
C GLY A 194 -22.17 -4.93 13.92
N ILE A 195 -21.18 -5.01 14.79
CA ILE A 195 -20.71 -3.88 15.61
C ILE A 195 -19.20 -3.73 15.39
N ARG A 196 -18.78 -2.51 15.06
CA ARG A 196 -17.36 -2.16 15.04
C ARG A 196 -16.90 -1.80 16.45
N ILE A 197 -15.89 -2.53 16.92
CA ILE A 197 -15.24 -2.32 18.21
C ILE A 197 -13.96 -1.49 18.03
N LYS A 198 -13.70 -0.57 18.96
CA LYS A 198 -12.40 0.07 19.10
C LYS A 198 -11.48 -0.83 19.90
N LEU A 199 -10.30 -1.11 19.36
CA LEU A 199 -9.27 -1.84 20.08
C LEU A 199 -8.28 -0.83 20.69
N ALA A 200 -7.73 -1.15 21.86
CA ALA A 200 -6.69 -0.36 22.48
C ALA A 200 -5.38 -0.37 21.68
N SER A 201 -5.16 -1.47 20.93
CA SER A 201 -4.03 -1.62 20.01
C SER A 201 -4.18 -0.67 18.82
N SER A 202 -3.26 0.30 18.69
CA SER A 202 -3.20 1.22 17.54
C SER A 202 -2.28 0.72 16.44
N GLY A 203 -2.60 1.03 15.18
CA GLY A 203 -1.74 0.80 14.03
C GLY A 203 -0.43 1.62 14.10
N SER A 204 0.50 1.38 13.17
CA SER A 204 1.72 2.18 12.97
C SER A 204 1.75 2.73 11.56
N GLY A 205 2.49 3.83 11.36
CA GLY A 205 2.69 4.47 10.07
C GLY A 205 1.76 5.66 9.85
N LYS A 206 1.77 6.20 8.63
CA LYS A 206 1.03 7.39 8.19
C LYS A 206 -0.48 7.36 8.49
N TRP A 207 -1.05 6.17 8.72
CA TRP A 207 -2.48 5.91 8.93
C TRP A 207 -2.79 5.39 10.35
N ALA A 208 -1.88 5.60 11.32
CA ALA A 208 -2.05 5.19 12.72
C ALA A 208 -3.31 5.78 13.37
N ASP A 209 -3.69 7.00 12.99
CA ASP A 209 -4.84 7.72 13.52
C ASP A 209 -6.20 7.12 13.11
N SER A 210 -6.23 6.12 12.21
CA SER A 210 -7.45 5.42 11.83
C SER A 210 -7.84 4.27 12.76
N GLY A 211 -6.99 3.91 13.73
CA GLY A 211 -7.20 2.87 14.73
C GLY A 211 -7.01 3.38 16.17
N GLY A 212 -7.21 2.50 17.16
CA GLY A 212 -7.06 2.79 18.58
C GLY A 212 -8.19 3.67 19.15
N ASP A 213 -8.02 4.12 20.39
CA ASP A 213 -9.02 4.93 21.13
C ASP A 213 -9.37 6.25 20.44
N ALA A 214 -8.41 6.83 19.71
CA ALA A 214 -8.60 8.09 18.96
C ALA A 214 -9.36 7.90 17.64
N SER A 215 -9.67 6.66 17.23
CA SER A 215 -10.44 6.40 16.01
C SER A 215 -11.80 7.10 16.06
N LYS A 216 -12.15 7.77 14.96
CA LYS A 216 -13.47 8.42 14.84
C LYS A 216 -14.63 7.43 14.67
N PHE A 217 -14.35 6.17 14.41
CA PHE A 217 -15.33 5.11 14.18
C PHE A 217 -15.14 3.94 15.13
N GLY A 218 -16.24 3.23 15.38
CA GLY A 218 -16.31 2.07 16.28
C GLY A 218 -16.70 2.48 17.70
N LEU A 219 -17.11 1.50 18.48
CA LEU A 219 -17.59 1.65 19.84
C LEU A 219 -16.49 1.26 20.85
N THR A 220 -16.34 2.05 21.90
CA THR A 220 -15.56 1.68 23.08
C THR A 220 -16.27 0.57 23.85
N SER A 221 -15.59 -0.08 24.82
CA SER A 221 -16.21 -1.16 25.62
C SER A 221 -17.49 -0.69 26.34
N SER A 222 -17.51 0.54 26.87
CA SER A 222 -18.70 1.09 27.52
C SER A 222 -19.83 1.37 26.50
N GLU A 223 -19.51 1.91 25.35
CA GLU A 223 -20.49 2.13 24.27
C GLU A 223 -21.01 0.80 23.71
N LEU A 224 -20.17 -0.24 23.63
CA LEU A 224 -20.60 -1.59 23.25
C LEU A 224 -21.67 -2.10 24.21
N LEU A 225 -21.45 -2.02 25.52
CA LEU A 225 -22.47 -2.44 26.51
C LEU A 225 -23.76 -1.66 26.35
N GLN A 226 -23.72 -0.35 26.13
CA GLN A 226 -24.91 0.48 25.84
C GLN A 226 -25.60 0.08 24.53
N ALA A 227 -24.80 -0.29 23.49
CA ALA A 227 -25.34 -0.80 22.24
C ALA A 227 -26.10 -2.11 22.44
N LEU A 228 -25.53 -3.04 23.20
CA LEU A 228 -26.16 -4.33 23.54
C LEU A 228 -27.49 -4.13 24.28
N GLU A 229 -27.50 -3.30 25.33
CA GLU A 229 -28.73 -2.95 26.04
C GLU A 229 -29.77 -2.31 25.12
N THR A 230 -29.34 -1.43 24.21
CA THR A 230 -30.22 -0.79 23.25
C THR A 230 -30.82 -1.81 22.26
N LEU A 231 -30.01 -2.76 21.78
CA LEU A 231 -30.48 -3.85 20.91
C LEU A 231 -31.53 -4.73 21.62
N ASP A 232 -31.28 -5.08 22.88
CA ASP A 232 -32.21 -5.87 23.69
C ASP A 232 -33.54 -5.14 23.88
N ASN A 233 -33.49 -3.88 24.27
CA ASN A 233 -34.68 -3.03 24.46
C ASN A 233 -35.52 -2.83 23.18
N LYS A 234 -34.87 -2.95 22.00
CA LYS A 234 -35.54 -2.83 20.70
C LYS A 234 -35.96 -4.17 20.09
N GLY A 235 -35.70 -5.28 20.77
CA GLY A 235 -36.01 -6.63 20.26
C GLY A 235 -35.12 -7.04 19.09
N LEU A 236 -33.89 -6.50 19.04
CA LEU A 236 -32.87 -6.79 18.00
C LEU A 236 -31.73 -7.67 18.52
N HIS A 237 -31.85 -8.27 19.69
CA HIS A 237 -30.86 -9.17 20.29
C HIS A 237 -30.36 -10.23 19.28
N ASP A 238 -31.27 -10.97 18.67
CA ASP A 238 -30.97 -12.01 17.69
C ASP A 238 -30.54 -11.50 16.32
N CYS A 239 -30.31 -10.21 16.16
CA CYS A 239 -29.84 -9.61 14.92
C CYS A 239 -28.33 -9.41 14.90
N LEU A 240 -27.67 -9.44 16.06
CA LEU A 240 -26.23 -9.26 16.17
C LEU A 240 -25.49 -10.56 15.87
N HIS A 241 -24.81 -10.59 14.72
CA HIS A 241 -24.08 -11.76 14.24
C HIS A 241 -22.59 -11.52 13.98
N LEU A 242 -22.14 -10.26 13.95
CA LEU A 242 -20.80 -9.92 13.53
C LEU A 242 -20.15 -8.89 14.46
N ILE A 243 -18.88 -9.10 14.79
CA ILE A 243 -18.00 -8.05 15.29
C ILE A 243 -16.98 -7.70 14.25
N HIS A 244 -16.70 -6.43 14.12
CA HIS A 244 -15.69 -5.88 13.17
C HIS A 244 -14.68 -5.04 13.92
N PHE A 245 -13.44 -5.10 13.49
CA PHE A 245 -12.40 -4.15 13.90
C PHE A 245 -11.49 -3.80 12.74
N HIS A 246 -10.88 -2.64 12.81
CA HIS A 246 -9.92 -2.20 11.79
C HIS A 246 -8.78 -1.43 12.45
N ILE A 247 -7.56 -1.92 12.29
CA ILE A 247 -6.36 -1.39 12.97
C ILE A 247 -5.53 -0.45 12.09
N GLY A 248 -6.02 -0.13 10.90
CA GLY A 248 -5.35 0.75 9.94
C GLY A 248 -4.99 0.06 8.63
N SER A 249 -4.36 0.80 7.74
CA SER A 249 -3.89 0.31 6.43
C SER A 249 -2.37 0.15 6.46
N GLN A 250 -1.83 -0.78 5.66
CA GLN A 250 -0.40 -1.02 5.51
C GLN A 250 0.29 -1.26 6.87
N ILE A 251 -0.13 -2.31 7.58
CA ILE A 251 0.48 -2.68 8.87
C ILE A 251 1.82 -3.37 8.61
N THR A 252 2.91 -2.72 8.99
CA THR A 252 4.27 -3.18 8.67
C THR A 252 4.78 -4.30 9.59
N LYS A 253 4.21 -4.45 10.81
CA LYS A 253 4.68 -5.37 11.84
C LYS A 253 3.61 -6.39 12.22
N ILE A 254 3.91 -7.68 12.03
CA ILE A 254 2.97 -8.77 12.38
C ILE A 254 2.53 -8.75 13.86
N ARG A 255 3.40 -8.37 14.79
CA ARG A 255 3.07 -8.29 16.22
C ARG A 255 1.87 -7.38 16.54
N ARG A 256 1.65 -6.33 15.75
CA ARG A 256 0.50 -5.44 15.95
C ARG A 256 -0.80 -6.11 15.55
N ILE A 257 -0.77 -6.90 14.47
CA ILE A 257 -1.89 -7.73 14.05
C ILE A 257 -2.21 -8.75 15.14
N GLN A 258 -1.20 -9.46 15.64
CA GLN A 258 -1.36 -10.45 16.72
C GLN A 258 -1.98 -9.84 17.99
N THR A 259 -1.51 -8.64 18.40
CA THR A 259 -2.07 -7.94 19.57
C THR A 259 -3.55 -7.60 19.37
N ALA A 260 -3.91 -7.09 18.20
CA ALA A 260 -5.30 -6.76 17.87
C ALA A 260 -6.20 -7.99 17.78
N LEU A 261 -5.73 -9.07 17.16
CA LEU A 261 -6.46 -10.33 17.08
C LEU A 261 -6.73 -10.91 18.47
N ASN A 262 -5.74 -10.90 19.36
CA ASN A 262 -5.90 -11.38 20.74
C ASN A 262 -6.94 -10.56 21.52
N GLU A 263 -6.92 -9.23 21.37
CA GLU A 263 -7.92 -8.36 22.00
C GLU A 263 -9.33 -8.63 21.43
N ALA A 264 -9.46 -8.68 20.09
CA ALA A 264 -10.73 -8.97 19.42
C ALA A 264 -11.30 -10.36 19.79
N ALA A 265 -10.44 -11.36 19.98
CA ALA A 265 -10.85 -12.68 20.42
C ALA A 265 -11.50 -12.66 21.82
N GLN A 266 -11.06 -11.75 22.73
CA GLN A 266 -11.71 -11.59 24.03
C GLN A 266 -13.10 -10.94 23.88
N TYR A 267 -13.30 -10.00 22.98
CA TYR A 267 -14.63 -9.47 22.68
C TYR A 267 -15.55 -10.57 22.13
N TYR A 268 -15.09 -11.39 21.21
CA TYR A 268 -15.84 -12.54 20.69
C TYR A 268 -16.27 -13.48 21.82
N VAL A 269 -15.32 -13.92 22.65
CA VAL A 269 -15.58 -14.85 23.77
C VAL A 269 -16.61 -14.26 24.74
N ASN A 270 -16.46 -12.99 25.13
CA ASN A 270 -17.37 -12.35 26.08
C ASN A 270 -18.79 -12.19 25.54
N LEU A 271 -18.94 -11.77 24.26
CA LEU A 271 -20.25 -11.66 23.62
C LEU A 271 -20.97 -13.00 23.53
N ARG A 272 -20.24 -14.07 23.18
CA ARG A 272 -20.80 -15.43 23.19
C ARG A 272 -21.24 -15.86 24.59
N LYS A 273 -20.46 -15.58 25.64
CA LYS A 273 -20.80 -15.84 27.03
C LYS A 273 -22.00 -15.05 27.55
N MET A 274 -22.21 -13.84 27.02
CA MET A 274 -23.37 -13.00 27.30
C MET A 274 -24.66 -13.47 26.57
N GLY A 275 -24.55 -14.49 25.72
CA GLY A 275 -25.69 -15.08 25.00
C GLY A 275 -25.94 -14.52 23.59
N TYR A 276 -25.09 -13.65 23.09
CA TYR A 276 -25.21 -13.16 21.71
C TYR A 276 -24.68 -14.17 20.70
N ASN A 277 -25.44 -14.39 19.62
CA ASN A 277 -25.07 -15.31 18.53
C ASN A 277 -24.14 -14.68 17.53
N VAL A 278 -22.97 -14.18 17.98
CA VAL A 278 -21.94 -13.66 17.09
C VAL A 278 -21.28 -14.83 16.36
N ASP A 279 -21.57 -14.97 15.08
CA ASP A 279 -21.09 -16.08 14.25
C ASP A 279 -19.92 -15.66 13.35
N PHE A 280 -19.67 -14.35 13.23
CA PHE A 280 -18.66 -13.77 12.34
C PHE A 280 -17.72 -12.84 13.11
N VAL A 281 -16.45 -12.91 12.76
CA VAL A 281 -15.43 -11.93 13.16
C VAL A 281 -14.81 -11.36 11.90
N ASP A 282 -15.00 -10.08 11.70
CA ASP A 282 -14.37 -9.32 10.61
C ASP A 282 -13.11 -8.63 11.13
N CYS A 283 -11.97 -9.13 10.69
CA CYS A 283 -10.65 -8.62 11.05
C CYS A 283 -10.29 -7.30 10.34
N GLY A 284 -11.19 -6.79 9.49
CA GLY A 284 -10.95 -5.61 8.69
C GLY A 284 -9.80 -5.77 7.70
N GLY A 285 -9.23 -4.64 7.31
CA GLY A 285 -8.03 -4.60 6.47
C GLY A 285 -6.74 -4.53 7.29
N GLY A 286 -5.68 -4.11 6.62
CA GLY A 286 -4.38 -3.90 7.27
C GLY A 286 -3.28 -4.82 6.74
N LEU A 287 -3.61 -5.93 6.09
CA LEU A 287 -2.62 -6.77 5.41
C LEU A 287 -1.80 -5.91 4.45
N GLY A 288 -0.54 -5.73 4.77
CA GLY A 288 0.34 -4.84 4.03
C GLY A 288 0.94 -5.47 2.78
N VAL A 289 1.52 -4.61 1.96
CA VAL A 289 2.24 -4.96 0.74
C VAL A 289 3.69 -4.52 0.87
N ASP A 290 4.60 -5.34 0.42
CA ASP A 290 6.02 -5.04 0.36
C ASP A 290 6.32 -4.32 -0.96
N TYR A 291 6.14 -2.99 -0.97
CA TYR A 291 6.32 -2.18 -2.17
C TYR A 291 7.78 -1.95 -2.55
N ASP A 292 8.69 -1.96 -1.59
CA ASP A 292 10.12 -1.77 -1.83
C ASP A 292 10.91 -3.09 -1.87
N GLY A 293 10.26 -4.22 -1.56
CA GLY A 293 10.84 -5.54 -1.61
C GLY A 293 11.86 -5.85 -0.50
N THR A 294 11.99 -4.96 0.51
CA THR A 294 13.03 -5.09 1.55
C THR A 294 12.66 -6.05 2.66
N ARG A 295 11.39 -6.43 2.79
CA ARG A 295 10.84 -7.22 3.91
C ARG A 295 11.20 -6.66 5.28
N SER A 296 11.20 -5.34 5.39
CA SER A 296 11.62 -4.61 6.58
C SER A 296 10.43 -4.06 7.37
N ALA A 297 10.48 -4.21 8.69
CA ALA A 297 9.52 -3.58 9.59
C ALA A 297 9.85 -2.11 9.89
N SER A 298 10.99 -1.60 9.43
CA SER A 298 11.40 -0.19 9.60
C SER A 298 11.00 0.70 8.42
N SER A 299 10.66 0.11 7.26
CA SER A 299 10.14 0.83 6.11
C SER A 299 8.60 0.89 6.15
N GLU A 300 8.02 2.07 5.95
CA GLU A 300 6.57 2.23 5.80
C GLU A 300 6.04 1.62 4.50
N SER A 301 6.91 1.41 3.53
CA SER A 301 6.62 0.80 2.23
C SER A 301 6.84 -0.72 2.20
N SER A 302 7.09 -1.35 3.37
CA SER A 302 7.39 -2.78 3.45
C SER A 302 6.62 -3.47 4.58
N VAL A 303 6.73 -4.80 4.65
CA VAL A 303 6.15 -5.63 5.71
C VAL A 303 7.11 -6.76 6.09
N ASN A 304 7.14 -7.15 7.36
CA ASN A 304 8.03 -8.21 7.86
C ASN A 304 7.37 -9.59 7.96
N TYR A 305 6.29 -9.81 7.22
CA TYR A 305 5.52 -11.06 7.26
C TYR A 305 4.92 -11.41 5.90
N SER A 306 4.55 -12.65 5.74
CA SER A 306 3.87 -13.19 4.56
C SER A 306 2.34 -13.23 4.74
N ILE A 307 1.60 -13.43 3.63
CA ILE A 307 0.15 -13.67 3.67
C ILE A 307 -0.16 -14.92 4.51
N GLN A 308 0.67 -15.96 4.41
CA GLN A 308 0.44 -17.20 5.19
C GLN A 308 0.56 -16.95 6.68
N GLU A 309 1.56 -16.21 7.14
CA GLU A 309 1.72 -15.84 8.56
C GLU A 309 0.52 -15.02 9.05
N TYR A 310 0.08 -14.02 8.27
CA TYR A 310 -1.12 -13.24 8.59
C TYR A 310 -2.37 -14.13 8.76
N VAL A 311 -2.61 -15.04 7.81
CA VAL A 311 -3.75 -15.93 7.83
C VAL A 311 -3.66 -16.93 8.99
N ASN A 312 -2.46 -17.46 9.25
CA ASN A 312 -2.22 -18.35 10.38
C ASN A 312 -2.57 -17.67 11.71
N ASP A 313 -2.12 -16.43 11.90
CA ASP A 313 -2.45 -15.66 13.11
C ASP A 313 -3.95 -15.41 13.24
N CYS A 314 -4.63 -15.03 12.15
CA CYS A 314 -6.09 -14.87 12.16
C CYS A 314 -6.82 -16.15 12.58
N VAL A 315 -6.48 -17.28 11.97
CA VAL A 315 -7.17 -18.56 12.24
C VAL A 315 -6.81 -19.09 13.62
N TYR A 316 -5.52 -19.17 13.94
CA TYR A 316 -5.04 -19.73 15.21
C TYR A 316 -5.63 -19.01 16.42
N THR A 317 -5.63 -17.66 16.41
CA THR A 317 -6.09 -16.88 17.55
C THR A 317 -7.56 -17.15 17.89
N PHE A 318 -8.44 -17.20 16.89
CA PHE A 318 -9.86 -17.49 17.14
C PHE A 318 -10.15 -18.94 17.44
N VAL A 319 -9.42 -19.88 16.85
CA VAL A 319 -9.51 -21.31 17.16
C VAL A 319 -9.09 -21.57 18.61
N ASP A 320 -7.94 -21.05 19.02
CA ASP A 320 -7.42 -21.20 20.38
C ASP A 320 -8.35 -20.60 21.43
N ALA A 321 -8.83 -19.37 21.19
CA ALA A 321 -9.78 -18.70 22.09
C ALA A 321 -11.11 -19.44 22.18
N ALA A 322 -11.65 -19.94 21.08
CA ALA A 322 -12.90 -20.69 21.05
C ALA A 322 -12.77 -22.03 21.77
N ASN A 323 -11.72 -22.79 21.48
CA ASN A 323 -11.46 -24.09 22.13
C ASN A 323 -11.25 -23.96 23.64
N LYS A 324 -10.52 -22.94 24.10
CA LYS A 324 -10.30 -22.69 25.54
C LYS A 324 -11.57 -22.34 26.31
N ASN A 325 -12.60 -21.86 25.62
CA ASN A 325 -13.85 -21.42 26.25
C ASN A 325 -15.06 -22.29 25.89
N ASP A 326 -14.85 -23.40 25.16
CA ASP A 326 -15.89 -24.31 24.72
C ASP A 326 -17.04 -23.62 23.97
N ILE A 327 -16.66 -22.73 23.04
CA ILE A 327 -17.59 -22.01 22.17
C ILE A 327 -17.27 -22.30 20.68
N PRO A 328 -18.24 -22.15 19.77
CA PRO A 328 -18.00 -22.38 18.34
C PRO A 328 -16.86 -21.55 17.77
N HIS A 329 -16.20 -22.06 16.74
CA HIS A 329 -15.28 -21.23 15.93
C HIS A 329 -16.09 -20.20 15.14
N PRO A 330 -15.70 -18.91 15.11
CA PRO A 330 -16.38 -17.93 14.29
C PRO A 330 -15.99 -18.06 12.83
N ASN A 331 -16.88 -17.69 11.91
CA ASN A 331 -16.49 -17.41 10.54
C ASN A 331 -15.58 -16.19 10.50
N ILE A 332 -14.48 -16.26 9.74
CA ILE A 332 -13.48 -15.21 9.67
C ILE A 332 -13.65 -14.42 8.36
N ILE A 333 -13.79 -13.12 8.48
CA ILE A 333 -13.81 -12.17 7.37
C ILE A 333 -12.51 -11.36 7.38
N THR A 334 -11.94 -11.10 6.19
CA THR A 334 -10.81 -10.18 6.00
C THR A 334 -11.12 -9.19 4.88
N GLU A 335 -10.79 -7.90 5.09
CA GLU A 335 -11.02 -6.81 4.13
C GLU A 335 -9.69 -6.33 3.51
N SER A 336 -8.89 -7.25 3.00
CA SER A 336 -7.50 -7.02 2.56
C SER A 336 -7.39 -6.53 1.11
N GLY A 337 -8.09 -5.46 0.75
CA GLY A 337 -8.18 -4.95 -0.61
C GLY A 337 -6.83 -4.57 -1.24
N ARG A 338 -5.96 -3.84 -0.52
CA ARG A 338 -4.61 -3.47 -0.97
C ARG A 338 -3.81 -4.70 -1.42
N SER A 339 -3.80 -5.75 -0.63
CA SER A 339 -3.07 -6.98 -0.91
C SER A 339 -3.56 -7.70 -2.18
N LEU A 340 -4.82 -7.53 -2.55
CA LEU A 340 -5.38 -8.09 -3.80
C LEU A 340 -4.98 -7.25 -5.02
N SER A 341 -5.08 -5.92 -4.93
CA SER A 341 -5.01 -5.05 -6.11
C SER A 341 -3.65 -4.41 -6.37
N ALA A 342 -2.66 -4.48 -5.45
CA ALA A 342 -1.45 -3.68 -5.55
C ALA A 342 -0.59 -3.95 -6.81
N HIS A 343 -0.56 -5.18 -7.32
CA HIS A 343 0.36 -5.58 -8.38
C HIS A 343 -0.28 -5.68 -9.77
N HIS A 344 -1.60 -5.44 -9.90
CA HIS A 344 -2.33 -5.73 -11.14
C HIS A 344 -2.11 -4.72 -12.26
N SER A 345 -1.46 -3.60 -11.99
CA SER A 345 -1.29 -2.54 -13.01
C SER A 345 0.10 -1.94 -13.00
N VAL A 346 0.53 -1.50 -14.18
CA VAL A 346 1.81 -0.82 -14.44
C VAL A 346 1.53 0.45 -15.22
N LEU A 347 2.09 1.56 -14.77
CA LEU A 347 2.10 2.81 -15.52
C LEU A 347 3.40 2.88 -16.33
N VAL A 348 3.28 2.99 -17.65
CA VAL A 348 4.40 3.23 -18.56
C VAL A 348 4.42 4.71 -18.92
N ILE A 349 5.57 5.34 -18.73
CA ILE A 349 5.77 6.78 -18.97
C ILE A 349 7.03 6.98 -19.81
N ASP A 350 7.08 8.10 -20.55
CA ASP A 350 8.27 8.52 -21.28
C ASP A 350 9.15 9.41 -20.44
N VAL A 351 10.45 9.26 -20.59
CA VAL A 351 11.45 10.22 -20.14
C VAL A 351 11.61 11.26 -21.23
N LEU A 352 11.19 12.50 -20.95
CA LEU A 352 11.26 13.61 -21.90
C LEU A 352 12.65 14.22 -21.94
N GLU A 353 13.29 14.34 -20.79
CA GLU A 353 14.59 14.98 -20.61
C GLU A 353 15.30 14.42 -19.39
N THR A 354 16.62 14.45 -19.43
CA THR A 354 17.48 14.12 -18.29
C THR A 354 18.28 15.36 -17.89
N ALA A 355 18.19 15.77 -16.62
CA ALA A 355 19.06 16.80 -16.05
C ALA A 355 20.18 16.14 -15.26
N SER A 356 21.37 16.24 -15.77
CA SER A 356 22.62 15.85 -15.10
C SER A 356 23.22 17.04 -14.39
N LEU A 357 24.08 16.80 -13.41
CA LEU A 357 24.86 17.85 -12.78
C LEU A 357 25.89 18.38 -13.77
N PRO A 358 26.20 19.69 -13.74
CA PRO A 358 27.17 20.26 -14.65
C PRO A 358 28.56 19.68 -14.36
N GLU A 359 29.27 19.27 -15.39
CA GLU A 359 30.65 18.84 -15.31
C GLU A 359 31.56 19.76 -16.13
N MET A 360 32.82 19.82 -15.71
CA MET A 360 33.83 20.50 -16.46
C MET A 360 34.15 19.78 -17.76
N SER A 361 34.55 20.53 -18.77
CA SER A 361 35.11 19.94 -20.00
C SER A 361 36.43 19.26 -19.68
N GLU A 362 36.66 18.08 -20.27
CA GLU A 362 37.91 17.30 -20.09
C GLU A 362 39.19 18.12 -20.45
N ASP A 363 39.06 19.15 -21.32
CA ASP A 363 40.17 20.01 -21.78
C ASP A 363 40.30 21.28 -20.93
N PHE A 364 39.62 21.36 -19.77
CA PHE A 364 39.72 22.58 -18.96
C PHE A 364 41.06 22.63 -18.24
N GLU A 365 41.72 23.79 -18.39
CA GLU A 365 42.92 24.15 -17.63
C GLU A 365 42.71 25.50 -16.94
N ALA A 366 42.99 25.59 -15.66
CA ALA A 366 42.92 26.83 -14.92
C ALA A 366 44.00 27.80 -15.41
N LYS A 367 43.62 29.05 -15.66
CA LYS A 367 44.51 30.13 -16.17
C LYS A 367 44.94 31.02 -15.01
N ASP A 368 46.10 31.69 -15.19
CA ASP A 368 46.57 32.67 -14.22
C ASP A 368 45.58 33.81 -13.94
N THR A 369 44.72 34.10 -14.92
CA THR A 369 43.70 35.16 -14.85
C THR A 369 42.41 34.76 -14.14
N ASP A 370 42.22 33.48 -13.87
CA ASP A 370 41.00 32.98 -13.25
C ASP A 370 40.97 33.33 -11.75
N HIS A 371 39.77 33.31 -11.18
CA HIS A 371 39.55 33.57 -9.75
C HIS A 371 40.33 32.55 -8.88
N GLN A 372 40.82 32.98 -7.72
CA GLN A 372 41.62 32.09 -6.88
C GLN A 372 40.90 30.82 -6.52
N LEU A 373 39.60 30.87 -6.15
CA LEU A 373 38.79 29.72 -5.84
C LEU A 373 38.66 28.70 -7.01
N VAL A 374 38.72 29.17 -8.27
CA VAL A 374 38.75 28.28 -9.44
C VAL A 374 40.05 27.51 -9.50
N LYS A 375 41.18 28.21 -9.24
CA LYS A 375 42.52 27.59 -9.22
C LYS A 375 42.64 26.57 -8.07
N ASP A 376 42.20 26.96 -6.88
CA ASP A 376 42.28 26.08 -5.69
C ASP A 376 41.44 24.78 -5.92
N LEU A 377 40.26 24.91 -6.52
CA LEU A 377 39.42 23.76 -6.83
C LEU A 377 39.98 22.90 -7.98
N TYR A 378 40.65 23.56 -8.98
CA TYR A 378 41.37 22.87 -10.03
C TYR A 378 42.53 22.05 -9.47
N ASP A 379 43.31 22.64 -8.56
CA ASP A 379 44.41 21.95 -7.90
C ASP A 379 43.95 20.71 -7.12
N ILE A 380 42.78 20.79 -6.45
CA ILE A 380 42.17 19.64 -5.81
C ILE A 380 41.83 18.57 -6.86
N TRP A 381 41.18 18.94 -7.95
CA TRP A 381 40.76 18.01 -9.00
C TRP A 381 41.94 17.32 -9.70
N ASP A 382 42.98 18.05 -10.03
CA ASP A 382 44.18 17.55 -10.72
C ASP A 382 45.05 16.62 -9.85
N ASN A 383 45.02 16.82 -8.53
CA ASN A 383 45.81 16.04 -7.56
C ASN A 383 45.02 15.03 -6.76
N LEU A 384 43.78 14.76 -7.14
CA LEU A 384 42.83 13.91 -6.41
C LEU A 384 43.34 12.46 -6.28
N ASP A 385 43.51 11.97 -5.04
CA ASP A 385 44.02 10.63 -4.73
C ASP A 385 43.08 9.92 -3.72
N SER A 386 42.97 8.63 -3.85
CA SER A 386 42.18 7.76 -2.94
C SER A 386 42.57 7.85 -1.45
N ARG A 387 43.77 8.38 -1.12
CA ARG A 387 44.23 8.56 0.25
C ARG A 387 43.68 9.80 0.92
N ASN A 388 43.46 10.87 0.15
CA ASN A 388 43.06 12.20 0.64
C ASN A 388 41.63 12.57 0.23
N MET A 389 40.94 11.74 -0.56
CA MET A 389 39.68 12.09 -1.19
C MET A 389 38.59 12.62 -0.25
N LEU A 390 38.61 12.26 1.04
CA LEU A 390 37.66 12.78 2.03
C LEU A 390 37.98 14.22 2.43
N GLU A 391 39.27 14.51 2.62
CA GLU A 391 39.78 15.85 2.90
C GLU A 391 39.55 16.76 1.66
N ASP A 392 39.93 16.25 0.48
CA ASP A 392 39.73 16.94 -0.80
C ASP A 392 38.25 17.27 -1.05
N TRP A 393 37.34 16.37 -0.69
CA TRP A 393 35.88 16.63 -0.78
C TRP A 393 35.44 17.74 0.17
N HIS A 394 35.88 17.73 1.43
CA HIS A 394 35.55 18.78 2.40
C HIS A 394 36.11 20.14 1.96
N ASP A 395 37.33 20.16 1.45
CA ASP A 395 37.95 21.39 0.94
C ASP A 395 37.19 21.91 -0.30
N ALA A 396 36.79 21.04 -1.22
CA ALA A 396 35.97 21.40 -2.37
C ALA A 396 34.58 21.92 -1.95
N GLU A 397 33.94 21.33 -0.92
CA GLU A 397 32.67 21.79 -0.38
C GLU A 397 32.81 23.19 0.25
N GLN A 398 33.88 23.43 1.00
CA GLN A 398 34.16 24.72 1.59
C GLN A 398 34.39 25.80 0.52
N ILE A 399 35.16 25.49 -0.54
CA ILE A 399 35.38 26.41 -1.66
C ILE A 399 34.06 26.78 -2.35
N ARG A 400 33.20 25.81 -2.57
CA ARG A 400 31.88 26.05 -3.16
C ARG A 400 31.00 26.91 -2.26
N GLU A 401 30.99 26.69 -0.94
CA GLU A 401 30.24 27.52 0.01
C GLU A 401 30.76 28.94 0.03
N GLU A 402 32.10 29.17 0.05
CA GLU A 402 32.73 30.47 -0.03
C GLU A 402 32.37 31.19 -1.32
N ALA A 403 32.39 30.48 -2.46
CA ALA A 403 32.01 31.04 -3.74
C ALA A 403 30.54 31.50 -3.77
N LEU A 404 29.64 30.75 -3.12
CA LEU A 404 28.24 31.10 -2.99
C LEU A 404 28.05 32.36 -2.12
N GLU A 405 28.80 32.48 -1.03
CA GLU A 405 28.78 33.67 -0.17
C GLU A 405 29.28 34.88 -0.90
N LEU A 406 30.46 34.80 -1.56
CA LEU A 406 31.01 35.88 -2.35
C LEU A 406 30.10 36.29 -3.51
N PHE A 407 29.45 35.34 -4.17
CA PHE A 407 28.46 35.65 -5.22
C PHE A 407 27.27 36.42 -4.65
N SER A 408 26.77 36.04 -3.49
CA SER A 408 25.64 36.72 -2.85
C SER A 408 25.97 38.15 -2.42
N HIS A 409 27.24 38.44 -2.20
CA HIS A 409 27.75 39.79 -1.93
C HIS A 409 28.19 40.56 -3.18
N GLY A 410 28.08 39.97 -4.37
CA GLY A 410 28.46 40.61 -5.64
C GLY A 410 29.97 40.72 -5.87
N LEU A 411 30.77 39.91 -5.15
CA LEU A 411 32.23 39.88 -5.25
C LEU A 411 32.72 38.83 -6.26
N VAL A 412 31.90 37.87 -6.63
CA VAL A 412 32.15 36.88 -7.69
C VAL A 412 31.05 37.04 -8.74
N ASP A 413 31.40 36.96 -10.00
CA ASP A 413 30.46 37.04 -11.13
C ASP A 413 29.79 35.66 -11.40
N LEU A 414 28.75 35.67 -12.22
CA LEU A 414 27.97 34.47 -12.56
C LEU A 414 28.81 33.41 -13.31
N LYS A 415 29.76 33.87 -14.14
CA LYS A 415 30.62 32.98 -14.93
C LYS A 415 31.56 32.19 -14.01
N THR A 416 32.26 32.88 -13.12
CA THR A 416 33.17 32.31 -12.14
C THR A 416 32.41 31.34 -11.20
N ARG A 417 31.20 31.72 -10.76
CA ARG A 417 30.35 30.84 -9.98
C ARG A 417 29.99 29.53 -10.71
N ALA A 418 29.62 29.64 -12.01
CA ALA A 418 29.27 28.47 -12.82
C ALA A 418 30.49 27.55 -13.05
N GLU A 419 31.68 28.10 -13.22
CA GLU A 419 32.92 27.35 -13.34
C GLU A 419 33.25 26.58 -12.04
N ILE A 420 33.13 27.24 -10.89
CA ILE A 420 33.31 26.60 -9.58
C ILE A 420 32.28 25.50 -9.36
N GLU A 421 31.01 25.72 -9.70
CA GLU A 421 29.95 24.73 -9.54
C GLU A 421 30.21 23.48 -10.41
N ALA A 422 30.55 23.68 -11.69
CA ALA A 422 30.86 22.56 -12.59
C ALA A 422 32.09 21.77 -12.12
N MET A 423 33.13 22.47 -11.66
CA MET A 423 34.35 21.83 -11.14
C MET A 423 34.10 21.05 -9.84
N TYR A 424 33.31 21.59 -8.92
CA TYR A 424 32.90 20.88 -7.71
C TYR A 424 32.21 19.56 -8.03
N TRP A 425 31.31 19.55 -8.99
CA TRP A 425 30.64 18.31 -9.39
C TRP A 425 31.58 17.34 -10.09
N SER A 426 32.55 17.83 -10.88
CA SER A 426 33.59 16.95 -11.45
C SER A 426 34.47 16.30 -10.38
N VAL A 427 34.84 17.05 -9.32
CA VAL A 427 35.52 16.50 -8.14
C VAL A 427 34.67 15.42 -7.48
N CYS A 428 33.38 15.67 -7.26
CA CYS A 428 32.46 14.68 -6.67
C CYS A 428 32.34 13.41 -7.53
N HIS A 429 32.27 13.53 -8.86
CA HIS A 429 32.23 12.38 -9.78
C HIS A 429 33.52 11.54 -9.69
N GLU A 430 34.69 12.18 -9.65
CA GLU A 430 35.94 11.44 -9.55
C GLU A 430 36.12 10.79 -8.17
N ILE A 431 35.76 11.47 -7.09
CA ILE A 431 35.70 10.87 -5.73
C ILE A 431 34.81 9.64 -5.72
N ASN A 432 33.63 9.72 -6.34
CA ASN A 432 32.72 8.58 -6.43
C ASN A 432 33.34 7.41 -7.22
N ASN A 433 34.05 7.69 -8.30
CA ASN A 433 34.77 6.69 -9.08
C ASN A 433 35.89 6.01 -8.26
N LEU A 434 36.63 6.78 -7.48
CA LEU A 434 37.67 6.28 -6.60
C LEU A 434 37.06 5.43 -5.46
N ALA A 435 35.98 5.90 -4.84
CA ALA A 435 35.29 5.22 -3.76
C ALA A 435 34.73 3.86 -4.19
N LYS A 436 34.19 3.72 -5.41
CA LYS A 436 33.69 2.44 -5.97
C LYS A 436 34.77 1.35 -6.06
N ASN A 437 36.03 1.71 -6.09
CA ASN A 437 37.15 0.77 -6.15
C ASN A 437 37.71 0.42 -4.75
N MET A 438 37.18 0.99 -3.68
CA MET A 438 37.66 0.77 -2.32
C MET A 438 36.95 -0.40 -1.64
N LYS A 439 37.70 -1.13 -0.78
CA LYS A 439 37.09 -2.18 0.07
C LYS A 439 36.25 -1.62 1.21
N HIS A 440 36.58 -0.43 1.69
CA HIS A 440 35.86 0.26 2.76
C HIS A 440 35.69 1.72 2.36
N VAL A 441 34.44 2.09 2.08
CA VAL A 441 34.06 3.47 1.76
C VAL A 441 33.73 4.19 3.07
N PRO A 442 34.28 5.40 3.30
CA PRO A 442 33.89 6.23 4.43
C PRO A 442 32.36 6.46 4.49
N ASP A 443 31.80 6.52 5.70
CA ASP A 443 30.35 6.64 5.87
C ASP A 443 29.76 7.89 5.20
N GLU A 444 30.52 8.98 5.17
CA GLU A 444 30.17 10.25 4.56
C GLU A 444 30.01 10.16 3.04
N LEU A 445 30.81 9.33 2.37
CA LEU A 445 30.78 9.12 0.91
C LEU A 445 29.75 8.07 0.45
N ARG A 446 29.13 7.32 1.36
CA ARG A 446 28.16 6.26 0.99
C ARG A 446 26.94 6.74 0.22
N ASN A 447 26.59 8.01 0.35
CA ASN A 447 25.44 8.61 -0.35
C ASN A 447 25.83 9.37 -1.61
N MET A 448 27.09 9.34 -2.04
CA MET A 448 27.59 10.07 -3.20
C MET A 448 26.84 9.69 -4.48
N ASP A 449 26.57 8.40 -4.69
CA ASP A 449 25.76 7.93 -5.84
C ASP A 449 24.36 8.59 -5.90
N LYS A 450 23.73 8.83 -4.74
CA LYS A 450 22.42 9.50 -4.68
C LYS A 450 22.53 11.01 -4.94
N LEU A 451 23.63 11.62 -4.49
CA LEU A 451 23.91 13.03 -4.71
C LEU A 451 24.14 13.32 -6.20
N LEU A 452 24.82 12.41 -6.88
CA LEU A 452 25.19 12.49 -8.28
C LEU A 452 24.14 11.91 -9.24
N ALA A 453 23.00 11.42 -8.71
CA ALA A 453 21.98 10.81 -9.54
C ALA A 453 21.33 11.82 -10.50
N ASP A 454 21.19 11.43 -11.76
CA ASP A 454 20.44 12.17 -12.77
C ASP A 454 18.96 12.30 -12.40
N LYS A 455 18.34 13.41 -12.84
CA LYS A 455 16.91 13.66 -12.67
C LYS A 455 16.20 13.47 -14.01
N TYR A 456 15.27 12.50 -14.05
CA TYR A 456 14.45 12.25 -15.22
C TYR A 456 13.15 13.04 -15.16
N PHE A 457 12.89 13.82 -16.21
CA PHE A 457 11.62 14.50 -16.41
C PHE A 457 10.72 13.65 -17.29
N CYS A 458 9.59 13.23 -16.71
CA CYS A 458 8.64 12.34 -17.37
C CYS A 458 7.38 13.09 -17.80
N ASN A 459 6.65 12.55 -18.78
CA ASN A 459 5.37 13.10 -19.26
C ASN A 459 4.20 12.80 -18.34
N PHE A 460 4.43 12.71 -17.04
CA PHE A 460 3.45 12.37 -16.03
C PHE A 460 3.61 13.24 -14.79
N SER A 461 2.50 13.68 -14.21
CA SER A 461 2.48 14.36 -12.90
C SER A 461 1.80 13.49 -11.86
N LEU A 462 2.48 13.27 -10.73
CA LEU A 462 1.92 12.50 -9.61
C LEU A 462 0.67 13.18 -9.01
N PHE A 463 0.63 14.50 -9.01
CA PHE A 463 -0.44 15.25 -8.34
C PHE A 463 -1.76 15.27 -9.12
N GLN A 464 -1.73 15.31 -10.46
CA GLN A 464 -2.90 15.26 -11.37
C GLN A 464 -4.11 16.10 -10.93
N SER A 465 -3.89 17.13 -10.13
CA SER A 465 -4.95 17.88 -9.45
C SER A 465 -5.88 18.64 -10.40
N LEU A 466 -5.38 19.07 -11.57
CA LEU A 466 -6.20 19.79 -12.55
C LEU A 466 -7.26 18.88 -13.21
N PRO A 467 -6.91 17.67 -13.70
CA PRO A 467 -7.91 16.74 -14.20
C PRO A 467 -8.93 16.33 -13.14
N ASP A 468 -8.52 16.10 -11.91
CA ASP A 468 -9.41 15.71 -10.82
C ASP A 468 -10.42 16.83 -10.51
N SER A 469 -9.93 18.07 -10.41
CA SER A 469 -10.76 19.23 -10.08
C SER A 469 -11.71 19.65 -11.22
N TRP A 470 -11.28 19.54 -12.47
CA TRP A 470 -12.03 20.08 -13.62
C TRP A 470 -12.83 19.04 -14.38
N ALA A 471 -12.33 17.80 -14.46
CA ALA A 471 -12.96 16.76 -15.25
C ALA A 471 -13.91 15.87 -14.43
N ILE A 472 -13.67 15.73 -13.13
CA ILE A 472 -14.42 14.83 -12.24
C ILE A 472 -15.44 15.61 -11.39
N ASP A 473 -15.32 16.93 -11.34
CA ASP A 473 -16.22 17.82 -10.60
C ASP A 473 -16.37 17.40 -9.13
N GLN A 474 -15.24 17.35 -8.45
CA GLN A 474 -15.16 17.00 -7.02
C GLN A 474 -15.40 18.22 -6.13
#